data_d99ffd3745f414ce671091912de60a73
#
_entry.id   d99ffd3745f414ce671091912de60a73
#
_cell.length_a   1.000
_cell.length_b   1.000
_cell.length_c   1.000
_cell.angle_alpha   90.00
_cell.angle_beta   90.00
_cell.angle_gamma   90.00
#
_symmetry.space_group_name_H-M   'P 1'
#
loop_
_entity.id
_entity.type
_entity.pdbx_description
1 polymer ?
#
loop_
_entity_poly.entity_id
_entity_poly.type
_entity_poly.pdbx_seq_one_letter_code
_entity_poly.pdbx_strand_id
1 'polypeptide(L)'
;MGILTEGIPLGIKNFVTIFGATILWLLTIWIPYLNVGTTIAINTMPIALADNETPEGPTYIFKDKYRKYMGEYFVLMGLMYMAIWTASIFLIIPGIVISLAWSQALYLLFDKHLTPMDAMKESNEKTYGHKWTIFFTGLVFAIGFGIVACFILGIFMLIGVTFLTVIAVILLIALCMVGSVGINAVIYRKLCK
;
A
#
# COMPACT_ATOMS: atom_id res chain seq x y z
N MET A 1 -7.09 -6.11 -16.71
CA MET A 1 -8.27 -5.37 -16.20
C MET A 1 -8.85 -5.98 -14.92
N GLY A 2 -8.89 -7.28 -14.75
CA GLY A 2 -9.47 -7.94 -13.55
C GLY A 2 -8.89 -7.53 -12.19
N ILE A 3 -7.66 -7.00 -12.11
CA ILE A 3 -7.08 -6.56 -10.82
C ILE A 3 -7.76 -5.28 -10.32
N LEU A 4 -8.00 -4.32 -11.19
CA LEU A 4 -8.67 -3.06 -10.83
C LEU A 4 -10.14 -3.29 -10.48
N THR A 5 -10.85 -4.08 -11.28
CA THR A 5 -12.27 -4.37 -11.08
C THR A 5 -12.56 -5.18 -9.81
N GLU A 6 -11.60 -5.96 -9.33
CA GLU A 6 -11.70 -6.68 -8.05
C GLU A 6 -11.13 -5.86 -6.89
N GLY A 7 -10.00 -5.17 -7.10
CA GLY A 7 -9.27 -4.48 -6.03
C GLY A 7 -9.98 -3.23 -5.52
N ILE A 8 -10.52 -2.39 -6.41
CA ILE A 8 -11.21 -1.17 -5.98
C ILE A 8 -12.45 -1.49 -5.12
N PRO A 9 -13.38 -2.39 -5.53
CA PRO A 9 -14.49 -2.77 -4.67
C PRO A 9 -14.08 -3.44 -3.36
N LEU A 10 -13.00 -4.25 -3.37
CA LEU A 10 -12.46 -4.87 -2.16
C LEU A 10 -11.98 -3.82 -1.16
N GLY A 11 -11.27 -2.80 -1.62
CA GLY A 11 -10.87 -1.66 -0.80
C GLY A 11 -12.08 -0.91 -0.25
N ILE A 12 -13.03 -0.51 -1.11
CA ILE A 12 -14.23 0.25 -0.72
C ILE A 12 -15.06 -0.52 0.32
N LYS A 13 -15.22 -1.83 0.17
CA LYS A 13 -15.94 -2.67 1.15
C LYS A 13 -15.33 -2.56 2.55
N ASN A 14 -14.02 -2.36 2.64
CA ASN A 14 -13.28 -2.23 3.90
C ASN A 14 -12.94 -0.77 4.26
N PHE A 15 -13.62 0.20 3.65
CA PHE A 15 -13.32 1.62 3.81
C PHE A 15 -13.22 2.06 5.27
N VAL A 16 -14.20 1.70 6.10
CA VAL A 16 -14.25 2.11 7.52
C VAL A 16 -13.03 1.61 8.29
N THR A 17 -12.64 0.36 8.06
CA THR A 17 -11.47 -0.24 8.73
C THR A 17 -10.16 0.40 8.27
N ILE A 18 -9.99 0.59 6.96
CA ILE A 18 -8.77 1.19 6.39
C ILE A 18 -8.65 2.66 6.81
N PHE A 19 -9.72 3.42 6.66
CA PHE A 19 -9.73 4.85 6.98
C PHE A 19 -9.58 5.08 8.48
N GLY A 20 -10.32 4.33 9.31
CA GLY A 20 -10.19 4.42 10.77
C GLY A 20 -8.80 4.02 11.26
N ALA A 21 -8.19 2.96 10.70
CA ALA A 21 -6.82 2.58 11.01
C ALA A 21 -5.81 3.67 10.60
N THR A 22 -6.03 4.35 9.48
CA THR A 22 -5.18 5.46 9.04
C THR A 22 -5.27 6.66 9.98
N ILE A 23 -6.47 7.00 10.46
CA ILE A 23 -6.63 8.07 11.46
C ILE A 23 -5.91 7.70 12.76
N LEU A 24 -6.09 6.48 13.26
CA LEU A 24 -5.39 6.02 14.46
C LEU A 24 -3.88 6.01 14.28
N TRP A 25 -3.39 5.63 13.11
CA TRP A 25 -1.97 5.70 12.79
C TRP A 25 -1.44 7.14 12.83
N LEU A 26 -2.15 8.11 12.26
CA LEU A 26 -1.78 9.53 12.33
C LEU A 26 -1.69 10.03 13.78
N LEU A 27 -2.59 9.59 14.65
CA LEU A 27 -2.55 9.95 16.08
C LEU A 27 -1.35 9.33 16.81
N THR A 28 -0.85 8.19 16.35
CA THR A 28 0.30 7.49 16.96
C THR A 28 1.65 7.91 16.41
N ILE A 29 1.69 8.78 15.40
CA ILE A 29 2.94 9.18 14.71
C ILE A 29 3.97 9.79 15.65
N TRP A 30 3.51 10.44 16.73
CA TRP A 30 4.33 11.09 17.73
C TRP A 30 4.94 10.12 18.77
N ILE A 31 4.52 8.86 18.79
CA ILE A 31 5.00 7.83 19.72
C ILE A 31 5.88 6.87 18.95
N PRO A 32 7.24 7.01 18.96
CA PRO A 32 8.12 6.30 18.02
C PRO A 32 7.95 4.79 18.04
N TYR A 33 7.91 4.18 19.23
CA TYR A 33 7.78 2.72 19.34
C TYR A 33 6.43 2.19 18.85
N LEU A 34 5.36 2.90 19.18
CA LEU A 34 4.00 2.52 18.75
C LEU A 34 3.80 2.75 17.26
N ASN A 35 4.34 3.87 16.74
CA ASN A 35 4.24 4.23 15.33
C ASN A 35 4.84 3.16 14.40
N VAL A 36 5.97 2.56 14.75
CA VAL A 36 6.55 1.50 13.92
C VAL A 36 5.61 0.31 13.79
N GLY A 37 5.05 -0.18 14.90
CA GLY A 37 4.09 -1.28 14.89
C GLY A 37 2.82 -0.96 14.10
N THR A 38 2.26 0.23 14.26
CA THR A 38 1.07 0.67 13.53
C THR A 38 1.35 0.90 12.04
N THR A 39 2.55 1.37 11.68
CA THR A 39 2.99 1.50 10.28
C THR A 39 3.11 0.13 9.61
N ILE A 40 3.70 -0.85 10.28
CA ILE A 40 3.76 -2.23 9.79
C ILE A 40 2.35 -2.78 9.58
N ALA A 41 1.45 -2.59 10.54
CA ALA A 41 0.08 -3.08 10.47
C ALA A 41 -0.69 -2.52 9.26
N ILE A 42 -0.58 -1.22 8.99
CA ILE A 42 -1.22 -0.59 7.82
C ILE A 42 -0.61 -1.11 6.51
N ASN A 43 0.71 -1.17 6.42
CA ASN A 43 1.39 -1.61 5.21
C ASN A 43 1.15 -3.10 4.89
N THR A 44 0.87 -3.93 5.90
CA THR A 44 0.57 -5.36 5.74
C THR A 44 -0.92 -5.68 5.64
N MET A 45 -1.79 -4.67 5.69
CA MET A 45 -3.23 -4.86 5.53
C MET A 45 -3.64 -5.59 4.25
N PRO A 46 -2.98 -5.40 3.09
CA PRO A 46 -3.28 -6.16 1.88
C PRO A 46 -3.23 -7.69 2.06
N ILE A 47 -2.45 -8.22 3.02
CA ILE A 47 -2.38 -9.66 3.29
C ILE A 47 -3.74 -10.16 3.79
N ALA A 48 -4.31 -9.53 4.82
CA ALA A 48 -5.61 -9.93 5.37
C ALA A 48 -6.73 -9.83 4.31
N LEU A 49 -6.73 -8.76 3.53
CA LEU A 49 -7.70 -8.59 2.45
C LEU A 49 -7.52 -9.62 1.32
N ALA A 50 -6.30 -10.09 1.07
CA ALA A 50 -6.04 -11.15 0.09
C ALA A 50 -6.65 -12.48 0.52
N ASP A 51 -6.73 -12.74 1.83
CA ASP A 51 -7.40 -13.91 2.42
C ASP A 51 -8.92 -13.74 2.56
N ASN A 52 -9.48 -12.61 2.10
CA ASN A 52 -10.85 -12.20 2.33
C ASN A 52 -11.19 -12.05 3.84
N GLU A 53 -10.16 -11.91 4.67
CA GLU A 53 -10.32 -11.62 6.08
C GLU A 53 -10.45 -10.11 6.27
N THR A 54 -11.54 -9.67 6.89
CA THR A 54 -11.67 -8.28 7.32
C THR A 54 -11.06 -8.16 8.71
N PRO A 55 -10.05 -7.30 8.92
CA PRO A 55 -9.54 -7.05 10.26
C PRO A 55 -10.67 -6.61 11.20
N GLU A 56 -10.61 -7.05 12.46
CA GLU A 56 -11.60 -6.76 13.51
C GLU A 56 -11.61 -5.26 13.88
N GLY A 57 -12.05 -4.41 12.95
CA GLY A 57 -12.12 -2.96 13.12
C GLY A 57 -10.77 -2.24 13.05
N PRO A 58 -10.76 -0.89 13.16
CA PRO A 58 -9.56 -0.06 12.99
C PRO A 58 -8.45 -0.29 14.02
N THR A 59 -8.78 -0.82 15.19
CA THR A 59 -7.84 -1.04 16.31
C THR A 59 -6.89 -2.21 16.10
N TYR A 60 -7.06 -3.00 15.04
CA TYR A 60 -6.15 -4.11 14.70
C TYR A 60 -4.68 -3.71 14.61
N ILE A 61 -4.39 -2.42 14.31
CA ILE A 61 -3.05 -1.88 14.17
C ILE A 61 -2.23 -1.91 15.48
N PHE A 62 -2.88 -2.05 16.62
CA PHE A 62 -2.23 -2.11 17.93
C PHE A 62 -1.83 -3.51 18.37
N LYS A 63 -2.15 -4.55 17.59
CA LYS A 63 -1.81 -5.94 17.93
C LYS A 63 -0.29 -6.12 18.01
N ASP A 64 0.16 -6.80 19.07
CA ASP A 64 1.61 -7.01 19.35
C ASP A 64 2.35 -7.76 18.26
N LYS A 65 1.65 -8.58 17.47
CA LYS A 65 2.25 -9.33 16.37
C LYS A 65 3.05 -8.46 15.39
N TYR A 66 2.62 -7.21 15.18
CA TYR A 66 3.31 -6.30 14.24
C TYR A 66 4.64 -5.77 14.81
N ARG A 67 4.74 -5.65 16.13
CA ARG A 67 5.96 -5.19 16.80
C ARG A 67 7.02 -6.29 16.89
N LYS A 68 6.61 -7.55 16.87
CA LYS A 68 7.52 -8.69 16.97
C LYS A 68 8.53 -8.76 15.82
N TYR A 69 8.16 -8.31 14.62
CA TYR A 69 8.98 -8.36 13.41
C TYR A 69 9.55 -6.99 13.00
N MET A 70 9.71 -6.07 13.97
CA MET A 70 10.23 -4.73 13.65
C MET A 70 11.66 -4.78 13.09
N GLY A 71 12.50 -5.68 13.60
CA GLY A 71 13.89 -5.83 13.13
C GLY A 71 13.94 -6.23 11.66
N GLU A 72 13.22 -7.27 11.30
CA GLU A 72 13.11 -7.79 9.93
C GLU A 72 12.52 -6.75 8.99
N TYR A 73 11.51 -6.00 9.46
CA TYR A 73 10.91 -4.89 8.71
C TYR A 73 11.94 -3.82 8.38
N PHE A 74 12.72 -3.35 9.37
CA PHE A 74 13.73 -2.32 9.13
C PHE A 74 14.84 -2.80 8.20
N VAL A 75 15.29 -4.05 8.35
CA VAL A 75 16.30 -4.63 7.46
C VAL A 75 15.76 -4.72 6.04
N LEU A 76 14.54 -5.23 5.85
CA LEU A 76 13.92 -5.33 4.53
C LEU A 76 13.78 -3.95 3.88
N MET A 77 13.17 -3.00 4.57
CA MET A 77 12.93 -1.65 4.03
C MET A 77 14.25 -0.93 3.75
N GLY A 78 15.24 -1.05 4.64
CA GLY A 78 16.57 -0.47 4.44
C GLY A 78 17.24 -1.00 3.19
N LEU A 79 17.29 -2.32 3.01
CA LEU A 79 17.87 -2.95 1.82
C LEU A 79 17.14 -2.53 0.53
N MET A 80 15.82 -2.57 0.55
CA MET A 80 15.00 -2.18 -0.62
C MET A 80 15.23 -0.72 -0.98
N TYR A 81 15.13 0.20 -0.01
CA TYR A 81 15.32 1.62 -0.28
C TYR A 81 16.72 1.94 -0.79
N MET A 82 17.76 1.41 -0.16
CA MET A 82 19.14 1.65 -0.61
C MET A 82 19.36 1.16 -2.04
N ALA A 83 18.90 -0.04 -2.37
CA ALA A 83 19.08 -0.60 -3.71
C ALA A 83 18.26 0.16 -4.78
N ILE A 84 16.99 0.50 -4.48
CA ILE A 84 16.14 1.25 -5.41
C ILE A 84 16.70 2.66 -5.64
N TRP A 85 17.12 3.36 -4.59
CA TRP A 85 17.73 4.69 -4.69
C TRP A 85 19.01 4.65 -5.52
N THR A 86 19.92 3.72 -5.22
CA THR A 86 21.17 3.56 -5.97
C THR A 86 20.89 3.29 -7.45
N ALA A 87 20.00 2.34 -7.75
CA ALA A 87 19.64 2.03 -9.13
C ALA A 87 18.99 3.23 -9.84
N SER A 88 18.18 4.02 -9.14
CA SER A 88 17.48 5.19 -9.72
C SER A 88 18.44 6.36 -10.02
N ILE A 89 19.53 6.53 -9.24
CA ILE A 89 20.56 7.55 -9.49
C ILE A 89 21.29 7.25 -10.79
N PHE A 90 21.62 5.99 -11.07
CA PHE A 90 22.32 5.61 -12.29
C PHE A 90 21.38 5.63 -13.51
N LEU A 91 20.20 5.04 -13.40
CA LEU A 91 19.20 4.98 -14.45
C LEU A 91 17.81 4.80 -13.84
N ILE A 92 16.86 5.66 -14.21
CA ILE A 92 15.48 5.61 -13.70
C ILE A 92 14.81 4.26 -13.99
N ILE A 93 15.02 3.69 -15.19
CA ILE A 93 14.39 2.43 -15.61
C ILE A 93 14.76 1.24 -14.72
N PRO A 94 16.05 0.96 -14.40
CA PRO A 94 16.40 -0.08 -13.44
C PRO A 94 15.78 0.12 -12.06
N GLY A 95 15.70 1.35 -11.56
CA GLY A 95 15.04 1.64 -10.28
C GLY A 95 13.56 1.23 -10.29
N ILE A 96 12.82 1.55 -11.36
CA ILE A 96 11.43 1.12 -11.53
C ILE A 96 11.33 -0.41 -11.60
N VAL A 97 12.18 -1.08 -12.37
CA VAL A 97 12.16 -2.54 -12.53
C VAL A 97 12.42 -3.24 -11.18
N ILE A 98 13.36 -2.74 -10.39
CA ILE A 98 13.67 -3.30 -9.06
C ILE A 98 12.51 -3.04 -8.09
N SER A 99 11.93 -1.85 -8.08
CA SER A 99 10.78 -1.54 -7.22
C SER A 99 9.58 -2.44 -7.50
N LEU A 100 9.31 -2.74 -8.77
CA LEU A 100 8.27 -3.69 -9.17
C LEU A 100 8.61 -5.13 -8.79
N ALA A 101 9.89 -5.52 -8.91
CA ALA A 101 10.36 -6.85 -8.54
C ALA A 101 10.16 -7.14 -7.05
N TRP A 102 10.34 -6.13 -6.19
CA TRP A 102 10.24 -6.27 -4.74
C TRP A 102 8.93 -5.73 -4.17
N SER A 103 7.97 -5.41 -5.00
CA SER A 103 6.68 -4.85 -4.58
C SER A 103 5.89 -5.76 -3.62
N GLN A 104 6.12 -7.08 -3.66
CA GLN A 104 5.44 -8.06 -2.82
C GLN A 104 6.30 -8.54 -1.63
N ALA A 105 7.57 -8.09 -1.54
CA ALA A 105 8.52 -8.59 -0.53
C ALA A 105 8.03 -8.36 0.90
N LEU A 106 7.44 -7.20 1.20
CA LEU A 106 6.90 -6.90 2.52
C LEU A 106 5.79 -7.89 2.91
N TYR A 107 4.90 -8.21 1.98
CA TYR A 107 3.79 -9.13 2.25
C TYR A 107 4.29 -10.55 2.48
N LEU A 108 5.26 -11.00 1.68
CA LEU A 108 5.89 -12.32 1.83
C LEU A 108 6.65 -12.46 3.16
N LEU A 109 7.33 -11.42 3.61
CA LEU A 109 8.02 -11.40 4.89
C LEU A 109 7.05 -11.67 6.06
N PHE A 110 5.88 -10.99 6.07
CA PHE A 110 4.92 -11.09 7.17
C PHE A 110 3.96 -12.28 7.05
N ASP A 111 3.60 -12.69 5.84
CA ASP A 111 2.67 -13.80 5.59
C ASP A 111 3.34 -15.16 5.73
N LYS A 112 4.54 -15.29 5.13
CA LYS A 112 5.30 -16.55 5.14
C LYS A 112 6.42 -16.58 6.16
N HIS A 113 6.59 -15.53 6.95
CA HIS A 113 7.67 -15.42 7.97
C HIS A 113 9.07 -15.66 7.39
N LEU A 114 9.31 -15.17 6.19
CA LEU A 114 10.58 -15.30 5.48
C LEU A 114 11.63 -14.35 6.06
N THR A 115 12.92 -14.67 5.82
CA THR A 115 13.97 -13.67 6.05
C THR A 115 13.85 -12.52 5.06
N PRO A 116 14.37 -11.31 5.36
CA PRO A 116 14.31 -10.18 4.43
C PRO A 116 14.87 -10.49 3.03
N MET A 117 16.00 -11.22 2.96
CA MET A 117 16.60 -11.60 1.69
C MET A 117 15.76 -12.61 0.91
N ASP A 118 15.21 -13.61 1.59
CA ASP A 118 14.35 -14.61 0.96
C ASP A 118 13.04 -13.98 0.47
N ALA A 119 12.46 -13.06 1.23
CA ALA A 119 11.28 -12.32 0.84
C ALA A 119 11.51 -11.48 -0.44
N MET A 120 12.67 -10.81 -0.55
CA MET A 120 13.06 -10.08 -1.76
C MET A 120 13.26 -11.03 -2.95
N LYS A 121 13.93 -12.15 -2.75
CA LYS A 121 14.16 -13.16 -3.78
C LYS A 121 12.85 -13.76 -4.27
N GLU A 122 12.00 -14.23 -3.36
CA GLU A 122 10.70 -14.81 -3.71
C GLU A 122 9.78 -13.77 -4.39
N SER A 123 9.78 -12.52 -3.91
CA SER A 123 9.05 -11.44 -4.57
C SER A 123 9.47 -11.27 -6.02
N ASN A 124 10.79 -11.25 -6.30
CA ASN A 124 11.29 -11.13 -7.67
C ASN A 124 10.88 -12.32 -8.55
N GLU A 125 10.91 -13.54 -8.01
CA GLU A 125 10.46 -14.75 -8.70
C GLU A 125 8.95 -14.69 -9.01
N LYS A 126 8.12 -14.32 -8.04
CA LYS A 126 6.66 -14.22 -8.19
C LYS A 126 6.21 -13.10 -9.14
N THR A 127 6.93 -11.99 -9.16
CA THR A 127 6.65 -10.86 -10.06
C THR A 127 7.24 -11.04 -11.46
N TYR A 128 8.10 -12.05 -11.66
CA TYR A 128 8.71 -12.31 -12.95
C TYR A 128 7.63 -12.63 -14.01
N GLY A 129 7.73 -11.97 -15.16
CA GLY A 129 6.70 -12.05 -16.21
C GLY A 129 5.46 -11.17 -15.99
N HIS A 130 5.23 -10.68 -14.76
CA HIS A 130 4.06 -9.87 -14.41
C HIS A 130 4.37 -8.41 -14.10
N LYS A 131 5.64 -7.97 -14.19
CA LYS A 131 6.07 -6.60 -13.88
C LYS A 131 5.31 -5.53 -14.66
N TRP A 132 5.08 -5.77 -15.94
CA TRP A 132 4.27 -4.88 -16.77
C TRP A 132 2.81 -4.80 -16.32
N THR A 133 2.24 -5.92 -15.93
CA THR A 133 0.86 -5.95 -15.41
C THR A 133 0.74 -5.12 -14.13
N ILE A 134 1.69 -5.27 -13.20
CA ILE A 134 1.73 -4.48 -11.95
C ILE A 134 1.89 -3.01 -12.28
N PHE A 135 2.85 -2.66 -13.15
CA PHE A 135 3.11 -1.30 -13.57
C PHE A 135 1.88 -0.63 -14.19
N PHE A 136 1.29 -1.25 -15.21
CA PHE A 136 0.11 -0.69 -15.88
C PHE A 136 -1.12 -0.65 -14.97
N THR A 137 -1.29 -1.60 -14.05
CA THR A 137 -2.36 -1.55 -13.07
C THR A 137 -2.23 -0.30 -12.18
N GLY A 138 -1.04 -0.03 -11.66
CA GLY A 138 -0.77 1.16 -10.87
C GLY A 138 -0.91 2.45 -11.69
N LEU A 139 -0.41 2.46 -12.91
CA LEU A 139 -0.47 3.61 -13.81
C LEU A 139 -1.91 3.98 -14.18
N VAL A 140 -2.71 2.99 -14.59
CA VAL A 140 -4.13 3.20 -14.94
C VAL A 140 -4.92 3.68 -13.73
N PHE A 141 -4.67 3.10 -12.55
CA PHE A 141 -5.29 3.57 -11.32
C PHE A 141 -4.89 5.01 -11.00
N ALA A 142 -3.61 5.36 -11.06
CA ALA A 142 -3.12 6.70 -10.76
C ALA A 142 -3.68 7.75 -11.73
N ILE A 143 -3.68 7.46 -13.03
CA ILE A 143 -4.21 8.39 -14.05
C ILE A 143 -5.73 8.53 -13.90
N GLY A 144 -6.46 7.41 -13.80
CA GLY A 144 -7.92 7.42 -13.66
C GLY A 144 -8.36 8.17 -12.41
N PHE A 145 -7.73 7.86 -11.27
CA PHE A 145 -8.00 8.54 -10.02
C PHE A 145 -7.61 10.03 -10.08
N GLY A 146 -6.47 10.37 -10.69
CA GLY A 146 -5.99 11.74 -10.86
C GLY A 146 -6.97 12.60 -11.67
N ILE A 147 -7.51 12.08 -12.77
CA ILE A 147 -8.51 12.78 -13.59
C ILE A 147 -9.77 13.08 -12.76
N VAL A 148 -10.29 12.07 -12.03
CA VAL A 148 -11.47 12.24 -11.18
C VAL A 148 -11.20 13.25 -10.06
N ALA A 149 -10.04 13.16 -9.41
CA ALA A 149 -9.65 14.09 -8.35
C ALA A 149 -9.53 15.53 -8.87
N CYS A 150 -8.86 15.75 -10.01
CA CYS A 150 -8.76 17.08 -10.63
C CYS A 150 -10.13 17.67 -10.98
N PHE A 151 -11.05 16.85 -11.50
CA PHE A 151 -12.40 17.29 -11.83
C PHE A 151 -13.19 17.71 -10.59
N ILE A 152 -13.17 16.87 -9.53
CA ILE A 152 -13.85 17.18 -8.27
C ILE A 152 -13.27 18.44 -7.63
N LEU A 153 -11.94 18.54 -7.51
CA LEU A 153 -11.29 19.71 -6.92
C LEU A 153 -11.54 20.97 -7.73
N GLY A 154 -11.55 20.87 -9.06
CA GLY A 154 -11.90 22.00 -9.93
C GLY A 154 -13.29 22.56 -9.62
N ILE A 155 -14.30 21.70 -9.45
CA ILE A 155 -15.66 22.12 -9.06
C ILE A 155 -15.65 22.83 -7.71
N PHE A 156 -14.98 22.24 -6.68
CA PHE A 156 -14.95 22.86 -5.35
C PHE A 156 -14.20 24.19 -5.32
N MET A 157 -13.15 24.34 -6.13
CA MET A 157 -12.44 25.62 -6.28
C MET A 157 -13.33 26.70 -6.93
N LEU A 158 -14.15 26.33 -7.91
CA LEU A 158 -15.11 27.27 -8.53
C LEU A 158 -16.21 27.73 -7.56
N ILE A 159 -16.62 26.87 -6.62
CA ILE A 159 -17.59 27.24 -5.58
C ILE A 159 -16.99 28.24 -4.58
N GLY A 160 -15.66 28.31 -4.45
CA GLY A 160 -14.94 29.30 -3.64
C GLY A 160 -15.01 29.05 -2.13
N VAL A 161 -15.50 27.89 -1.66
CA VAL A 161 -15.59 27.55 -0.24
C VAL A 161 -14.39 26.73 0.19
N THR A 162 -13.37 27.38 0.72
CA THR A 162 -12.09 26.75 1.10
C THR A 162 -12.27 25.54 2.05
N PHE A 163 -13.20 25.64 3.00
CA PHE A 163 -13.45 24.56 3.97
C PHE A 163 -13.95 23.28 3.27
N LEU A 164 -14.85 23.39 2.28
CA LEU A 164 -15.34 22.24 1.50
C LEU A 164 -14.23 21.65 0.63
N THR A 165 -13.35 22.48 0.07
CA THR A 165 -12.20 22.02 -0.71
C THR A 165 -11.24 21.18 0.15
N VAL A 166 -10.96 21.60 1.38
CA VAL A 166 -10.12 20.84 2.31
C VAL A 166 -10.74 19.48 2.64
N ILE A 167 -12.03 19.44 2.92
CA ILE A 167 -12.74 18.17 3.17
C ILE A 167 -12.67 17.26 1.95
N ALA A 168 -12.89 17.80 0.75
CA ALA A 168 -12.81 17.04 -0.49
C ALA A 168 -11.41 16.44 -0.71
N VAL A 169 -10.36 17.20 -0.44
CA VAL A 169 -8.97 16.71 -0.52
C VAL A 169 -8.74 15.54 0.44
N ILE A 170 -9.17 15.67 1.70
CA ILE A 170 -9.02 14.60 2.71
C ILE A 170 -9.75 13.33 2.26
N LEU A 171 -10.99 13.47 1.77
CA LEU A 171 -11.78 12.33 1.28
C LEU A 171 -11.14 11.67 0.04
N LEU A 172 -10.61 12.45 -0.88
CA LEU A 172 -9.91 11.93 -2.06
C LEU A 172 -8.65 11.17 -1.67
N ILE A 173 -7.85 11.69 -0.75
CA ILE A 173 -6.67 10.97 -0.24
C ILE A 173 -7.09 9.64 0.40
N ALA A 174 -8.14 9.64 1.22
CA ALA A 174 -8.66 8.43 1.84
C ALA A 174 -9.11 7.39 0.80
N LEU A 175 -9.84 7.81 -0.24
CA LEU A 175 -10.28 6.93 -1.32
C LEU A 175 -9.11 6.37 -2.13
N CYS A 176 -8.09 7.18 -2.39
CA CYS A 176 -6.86 6.74 -3.06
C CYS A 176 -6.14 5.65 -2.24
N MET A 177 -5.98 5.85 -0.94
CA MET A 177 -5.37 4.86 -0.04
C MET A 177 -6.18 3.56 -0.01
N VAL A 178 -7.49 3.65 0.15
CA VAL A 178 -8.39 2.49 0.17
C VAL A 178 -8.32 1.70 -1.13
N GLY A 179 -8.34 2.38 -2.28
CA GLY A 179 -8.20 1.75 -3.59
C GLY A 179 -6.85 1.06 -3.78
N SER A 180 -5.75 1.72 -3.38
CA SER A 180 -4.41 1.16 -3.49
C SER A 180 -4.21 -0.08 -2.61
N VAL A 181 -4.74 -0.08 -1.39
CA VAL A 181 -4.71 -1.25 -0.48
C VAL A 181 -5.46 -2.44 -1.10
N GLY A 182 -6.66 -2.20 -1.65
CA GLY A 182 -7.44 -3.26 -2.31
C GLY A 182 -6.75 -3.82 -3.56
N ILE A 183 -6.16 -2.96 -4.39
CA ILE A 183 -5.41 -3.37 -5.58
C ILE A 183 -4.20 -4.23 -5.19
N ASN A 184 -3.42 -3.81 -4.19
CA ASN A 184 -2.27 -4.57 -3.71
C ASN A 184 -2.69 -5.93 -3.12
N ALA A 185 -3.82 -6.01 -2.43
CA ALA A 185 -4.38 -7.26 -1.93
C ALA A 185 -4.69 -8.25 -3.07
N VAL A 186 -5.29 -7.78 -4.17
CA VAL A 186 -5.59 -8.62 -5.33
C VAL A 186 -4.31 -9.03 -6.06
N ILE A 187 -3.33 -8.13 -6.20
CA ILE A 187 -2.03 -8.48 -6.80
C ILE A 187 -1.36 -9.57 -5.97
N TYR A 188 -1.29 -9.41 -4.65
CA TYR A 188 -0.68 -10.37 -3.75
C TYR A 188 -1.38 -11.73 -3.82
N ARG A 189 -2.72 -11.75 -3.79
CA ARG A 189 -3.52 -12.97 -3.93
C ARG A 189 -3.25 -13.71 -5.24
N LYS A 190 -3.13 -12.99 -6.35
CA LYS A 190 -2.95 -13.60 -7.68
C LYS A 190 -1.52 -14.08 -7.97
N LEU A 191 -0.51 -13.46 -7.34
CA LEU A 191 0.88 -13.77 -7.63
C LEU A 191 1.56 -14.64 -6.56
N CYS A 192 1.15 -14.50 -5.29
CA CYS A 192 1.88 -15.08 -4.17
C CYS A 192 1.13 -16.20 -3.44
N LYS A 193 -0.21 -16.24 -3.61
CA LYS A 193 -1.07 -17.32 -3.10
C LYS A 193 -1.56 -18.21 -4.22
#